data_a9435b110603159e18b799ff32e1d72f
#
_entry.id   a9435b110603159e18b799ff32e1d72f
#
_cell.length_a   1.000
_cell.length_b   1.000
_cell.length_c   1.000
_cell.angle_alpha   90.00
_cell.angle_beta   90.00
_cell.angle_gamma   90.00
#
_symmetry.space_group_name_H-M   'P 1'
#
loop_
_entity.id
_entity.type
_entity.pdbx_description
1 polymer ?
#
loop_
_entity_poly.entity_id
_entity_poly.type
_entity_poly.pdbx_seq_one_letter_code
_entity_poly.pdbx_strand_id
1 'polypeptide(L)'
;MRDLRWAVLHLYNASEDSLKRMKALGLVWGVQDGLYFGGERLQKEAGVERAKALPRIATAMKLGLVVGGGTDAHRVSSYNPFVSLQWYLDGTTIGGTKTRGDEEAPSRRQALEMYTRNTAFMANDDDKRGTLEAGKLADLAVLSADYMTASVKEIGKIRSVLTMIGGKVVFAAPPFAEGR
;
A
#
# COMPACT_ATOMS: atom_id res chain seq x y z
N MET A 1 -13.88 -20.62 6.96
CA MET A 1 -13.70 -19.41 6.15
C MET A 1 -12.52 -18.55 6.64
N ARG A 2 -12.31 -18.42 7.95
CA ARG A 2 -11.23 -17.56 8.50
C ARG A 2 -9.82 -17.91 8.00
N ASP A 3 -9.56 -19.18 7.75
CA ASP A 3 -8.25 -19.66 7.30
C ASP A 3 -8.01 -19.50 5.80
N LEU A 4 -9.05 -19.12 5.02
CA LEU A 4 -8.95 -18.95 3.57
C LEU A 4 -8.42 -17.58 3.16
N ARG A 5 -8.34 -16.62 4.09
CA ARG A 5 -7.82 -15.26 3.85
C ARG A 5 -8.46 -14.59 2.62
N TRP A 6 -9.77 -14.80 2.40
CA TRP A 6 -10.45 -14.21 1.26
C TRP A 6 -10.35 -12.69 1.29
N ALA A 7 -9.96 -12.12 0.16
CA ALA A 7 -9.75 -10.69 0.01
C ALA A 7 -10.96 -10.01 -0.63
N VAL A 8 -11.37 -8.88 -0.05
CA VAL A 8 -12.20 -7.90 -0.74
C VAL A 8 -11.25 -6.84 -1.30
N LEU A 9 -11.32 -6.61 -2.61
CA LEU A 9 -10.47 -5.62 -3.29
C LEU A 9 -11.24 -4.32 -3.53
N HIS A 10 -10.52 -3.22 -3.70
CA HIS A 10 -11.04 -1.86 -3.92
C HIS A 10 -11.79 -1.31 -2.70
N LEU A 11 -13.09 -1.39 -2.68
CA LEU A 11 -13.99 -1.04 -1.56
C LEU A 11 -13.68 0.33 -0.91
N TYR A 12 -13.49 1.37 -1.74
CA TYR A 12 -13.09 2.70 -1.25
C TYR A 12 -14.09 3.37 -0.31
N ASN A 13 -15.38 2.97 -0.39
CA ASN A 13 -16.49 3.59 0.34
C ASN A 13 -17.07 2.66 1.44
N ALA A 14 -16.22 1.83 2.05
CA ALA A 14 -16.65 0.96 3.14
C ALA A 14 -17.12 1.77 4.35
N SER A 15 -18.26 1.37 4.95
CA SER A 15 -18.66 1.83 6.27
C SER A 15 -17.84 1.11 7.35
N GLU A 16 -17.75 1.70 8.54
CA GLU A 16 -17.10 1.05 9.68
C GLU A 16 -17.77 -0.29 10.04
N ASP A 17 -19.10 -0.35 9.93
CA ASP A 17 -19.84 -1.60 10.18
C ASP A 17 -19.49 -2.69 9.15
N SER A 18 -19.31 -2.31 7.88
CA SER A 18 -18.81 -3.25 6.86
C SER A 18 -17.43 -3.78 7.21
N LEU A 19 -16.51 -2.92 7.67
CA LEU A 19 -15.19 -3.33 8.11
C LEU A 19 -15.23 -4.25 9.33
N LYS A 20 -16.09 -3.97 10.32
CA LYS A 20 -16.31 -4.86 11.47
C LYS A 20 -16.82 -6.24 11.04
N ARG A 21 -17.77 -6.29 10.10
CA ARG A 21 -18.26 -7.56 9.52
C ARG A 21 -17.17 -8.31 8.77
N MET A 22 -16.36 -7.63 7.98
CA MET A 22 -15.20 -8.23 7.30
C MET A 22 -14.26 -8.87 8.32
N LYS A 23 -13.93 -8.15 9.40
CA LYS A 23 -13.08 -8.68 10.47
C LYS A 23 -13.69 -9.92 11.12
N ALA A 24 -14.98 -9.89 11.44
CA ALA A 24 -15.69 -11.03 12.06
C ALA A 24 -15.66 -12.27 11.17
N LEU A 25 -15.75 -12.10 9.85
CA LEU A 25 -15.68 -13.16 8.85
C LEU A 25 -14.26 -13.64 8.53
N GLY A 26 -13.22 -12.97 9.04
CA GLY A 26 -11.82 -13.30 8.74
C GLY A 26 -11.40 -12.90 7.32
N LEU A 27 -12.09 -11.92 6.73
CA LEU A 27 -11.72 -11.37 5.43
C LEU A 27 -10.51 -10.43 5.56
N VAL A 28 -9.78 -10.26 4.47
CA VAL A 28 -8.71 -9.26 4.33
C VAL A 28 -9.10 -8.21 3.30
N TRP A 29 -8.46 -7.05 3.33
CA TRP A 29 -8.80 -5.95 2.44
C TRP A 29 -7.62 -5.53 1.57
N GLY A 30 -7.77 -5.58 0.24
CA GLY A 30 -6.81 -5.03 -0.71
C GLY A 30 -7.23 -3.63 -1.17
N VAL A 31 -6.45 -2.61 -0.82
CA VAL A 31 -6.69 -1.22 -1.18
C VAL A 31 -5.71 -0.80 -2.26
N GLN A 32 -6.23 -0.39 -3.41
CA GLN A 32 -5.45 0.24 -4.48
C GLN A 32 -5.47 1.76 -4.30
N ASP A 33 -4.57 2.43 -5.02
CA ASP A 33 -4.46 3.89 -5.02
C ASP A 33 -5.39 4.59 -6.03
N GLY A 34 -6.48 3.94 -6.44
CA GLY A 34 -7.40 4.50 -7.45
C GLY A 34 -7.97 5.87 -7.11
N LEU A 35 -8.05 6.23 -5.82
CA LEU A 35 -8.46 7.58 -5.40
C LEU A 35 -7.33 8.63 -5.51
N TYR A 36 -6.09 8.24 -5.79
CA TYR A 36 -5.07 9.17 -6.25
C TYR A 36 -5.50 9.88 -7.54
N PHE A 37 -6.23 9.18 -8.41
CA PHE A 37 -6.79 9.72 -9.66
C PHE A 37 -8.25 10.16 -9.52
N GLY A 38 -9.05 9.43 -8.74
CA GLY A 38 -10.50 9.64 -8.64
C GLY A 38 -10.97 10.40 -7.39
N GLY A 39 -10.06 10.91 -6.56
CA GLY A 39 -10.40 11.51 -5.28
C GLY A 39 -11.25 12.76 -5.39
N GLU A 40 -10.94 13.65 -6.34
CA GLU A 40 -11.77 14.85 -6.57
C GLU A 40 -13.19 14.50 -7.04
N ARG A 41 -13.32 13.45 -7.87
CA ARG A 41 -14.63 12.95 -8.28
C ARG A 41 -15.40 12.43 -7.08
N LEU A 42 -14.79 11.61 -6.24
CA LEU A 42 -15.40 11.13 -5.01
C LEU A 42 -15.84 12.30 -4.10
N GLN A 43 -14.99 13.32 -3.94
CA GLN A 43 -15.30 14.48 -3.13
C GLN A 43 -16.50 15.27 -3.68
N LYS A 44 -16.60 15.39 -5.01
CA LYS A 44 -17.72 16.02 -5.69
C LYS A 44 -19.03 15.24 -5.55
N GLU A 45 -18.96 13.91 -5.65
CA GLU A 45 -20.14 13.03 -5.60
C GLU A 45 -20.63 12.77 -4.17
N ALA A 46 -19.71 12.56 -3.23
CA ALA A 46 -20.04 12.16 -1.86
C ALA A 46 -19.99 13.31 -0.84
N GLY A 47 -19.47 14.47 -1.23
CA GLY A 47 -19.22 15.61 -0.36
C GLY A 47 -17.85 15.56 0.33
N VAL A 48 -17.33 16.74 0.67
CA VAL A 48 -15.98 16.95 1.23
C VAL A 48 -15.80 16.16 2.53
N GLU A 49 -16.73 16.28 3.45
CA GLU A 49 -16.61 15.64 4.77
C GLU A 49 -16.62 14.10 4.70
N ARG A 50 -17.42 13.55 3.79
CA ARG A 50 -17.41 12.11 3.58
C ARG A 50 -16.15 11.63 2.90
N ALA A 51 -15.64 12.36 1.91
CA ALA A 51 -14.41 12.01 1.20
C ALA A 51 -13.19 12.00 2.13
N LYS A 52 -13.11 12.91 3.10
CA LYS A 52 -12.03 12.93 4.12
C LYS A 52 -11.90 11.62 4.89
N ALA A 53 -13.00 10.93 5.14
CA ALA A 53 -13.01 9.65 5.85
C ALA A 53 -12.75 8.43 4.94
N LEU A 54 -12.40 8.61 3.66
CA LEU A 54 -12.32 7.52 2.70
C LEU A 54 -10.98 7.50 1.92
N PRO A 55 -10.44 6.30 1.66
CA PRO A 55 -10.82 5.01 2.24
C PRO A 55 -10.40 4.94 3.72
N ARG A 56 -11.16 4.19 4.53
CA ARG A 56 -10.98 4.07 5.98
C ARG A 56 -9.82 3.14 6.37
N ILE A 57 -8.62 3.46 5.92
CA ILE A 57 -7.44 2.58 6.09
C ILE A 57 -7.06 2.45 7.56
N ALA A 58 -6.86 3.59 8.24
CA ALA A 58 -6.46 3.57 9.65
C ALA A 58 -7.56 2.96 10.54
N THR A 59 -8.83 3.24 10.26
CA THR A 59 -9.96 2.60 10.93
C THR A 59 -9.95 1.09 10.76
N ALA A 60 -9.76 0.58 9.53
CA ALA A 60 -9.68 -0.86 9.27
C ALA A 60 -8.53 -1.52 10.06
N MET A 61 -7.36 -0.89 10.08
CA MET A 61 -6.20 -1.38 10.83
C MET A 61 -6.44 -1.36 12.34
N LYS A 62 -7.08 -0.32 12.88
CA LYS A 62 -7.48 -0.25 14.31
C LYS A 62 -8.47 -1.35 14.69
N LEU A 63 -9.36 -1.75 13.79
CA LEU A 63 -10.26 -2.88 13.96
C LEU A 63 -9.55 -4.24 13.82
N GLY A 64 -8.26 -4.24 13.46
CA GLY A 64 -7.43 -5.42 13.29
C GLY A 64 -7.66 -6.17 11.98
N LEU A 65 -8.19 -5.51 10.93
CA LEU A 65 -8.16 -6.06 9.57
C LEU A 65 -6.72 -6.06 9.06
N VAL A 66 -6.36 -7.10 8.33
CA VAL A 66 -5.18 -7.09 7.47
C VAL A 66 -5.52 -6.29 6.23
N VAL A 67 -4.78 -5.21 5.99
CA VAL A 67 -4.94 -4.33 4.84
C VAL A 67 -3.69 -4.46 3.96
N GLY A 68 -3.84 -4.92 2.73
CA GLY A 68 -2.78 -4.97 1.72
C GLY A 68 -2.88 -3.79 0.75
N GLY A 69 -1.74 -3.37 0.22
CA GLY A 69 -1.63 -2.33 -0.79
C GLY A 69 -1.53 -2.89 -2.21
N GLY A 70 -1.82 -2.06 -3.19
CA GLY A 70 -1.65 -2.38 -4.60
C GLY A 70 -1.84 -1.15 -5.48
N THR A 71 -1.32 -1.20 -6.71
CA THR A 71 -1.47 -0.11 -7.69
C THR A 71 -2.59 -0.37 -8.70
N ASP A 72 -2.94 -1.63 -8.91
CA ASP A 72 -3.78 -2.04 -10.06
C ASP A 72 -3.19 -1.56 -11.40
N ALA A 73 -1.84 -1.54 -11.44
CA ALA A 73 -1.09 -1.13 -12.62
C ALA A 73 -1.44 -2.04 -13.79
N HIS A 74 -1.34 -1.58 -14.89
CA HIS A 74 -0.94 -0.36 -15.59
C HIS A 74 -2.14 0.34 -16.21
N ARG A 75 -3.31 -0.20 -15.89
CA ARG A 75 -4.57 0.22 -16.49
C ARG A 75 -5.21 1.37 -15.70
N VAL A 76 -5.08 1.36 -14.38
CA VAL A 76 -5.77 2.28 -13.47
C VAL A 76 -4.80 3.24 -12.81
N SER A 77 -3.56 2.82 -12.57
CA SER A 77 -2.57 3.59 -11.85
C SER A 77 -1.15 3.35 -12.34
N SER A 78 -0.20 4.05 -11.73
CA SER A 78 1.23 3.84 -11.95
C SER A 78 1.66 2.46 -11.46
N TYR A 79 2.59 1.82 -12.17
CA TYR A 79 3.24 0.60 -11.68
C TYR A 79 4.19 0.87 -10.49
N ASN A 80 4.54 2.14 -10.23
CA ASN A 80 5.47 2.49 -9.18
C ASN A 80 4.77 2.45 -7.80
N PRO A 81 5.12 1.50 -6.91
CA PRO A 81 4.49 1.37 -5.61
C PRO A 81 4.73 2.59 -4.70
N PHE A 82 5.79 3.36 -4.93
CA PHE A 82 6.09 4.53 -4.11
C PHE A 82 5.12 5.69 -4.36
N VAL A 83 4.50 5.77 -5.53
CA VAL A 83 3.39 6.71 -5.79
C VAL A 83 2.21 6.37 -4.88
N SER A 84 1.83 5.09 -4.80
CA SER A 84 0.78 4.65 -3.89
C SER A 84 1.15 4.86 -2.42
N LEU A 85 2.39 4.54 -2.05
CA LEU A 85 2.88 4.74 -0.68
C LEU A 85 2.81 6.22 -0.27
N GLN A 86 3.17 7.13 -1.17
CA GLN A 86 2.99 8.57 -0.93
C GLN A 86 1.52 8.90 -0.70
N TRP A 87 0.64 8.45 -1.59
CA TRP A 87 -0.79 8.72 -1.48
C TRP A 87 -1.41 8.12 -0.21
N TYR A 88 -0.99 6.93 0.22
CA TYR A 88 -1.45 6.37 1.50
C TYR A 88 -1.09 7.25 2.68
N LEU A 89 -0.01 8.00 2.61
CA LEU A 89 0.44 8.87 3.71
C LEU A 89 -0.25 10.23 3.68
N ASP A 90 -0.36 10.88 2.51
CA ASP A 90 -0.81 12.27 2.43
C ASP A 90 -2.26 12.44 1.96
N GLY A 91 -2.86 11.44 1.32
CA GLY A 91 -4.23 11.51 0.81
C GLY A 91 -4.42 12.55 -0.30
N THR A 92 -3.33 12.97 -0.97
CA THR A 92 -3.32 13.99 -1.99
C THR A 92 -3.41 13.36 -3.37
N THR A 93 -4.33 13.83 -4.20
CA THR A 93 -4.53 13.33 -5.57
C THR A 93 -3.44 13.81 -6.50
N ILE A 94 -3.39 13.25 -7.72
CA ILE A 94 -2.49 13.71 -8.80
C ILE A 94 -2.74 15.20 -9.15
N GLY A 95 -3.97 15.69 -8.96
CA GLY A 95 -4.32 17.10 -9.16
C GLY A 95 -3.87 18.03 -8.02
N GLY A 96 -3.27 17.50 -6.96
CA GLY A 96 -2.79 18.25 -5.82
C GLY A 96 -3.85 18.55 -4.75
N THR A 97 -5.04 17.98 -4.87
CA THR A 97 -6.13 18.16 -3.89
C THR A 97 -6.01 17.14 -2.78
N LYS A 98 -5.94 17.58 -1.53
CA LYS A 98 -6.01 16.67 -0.38
C LYS A 98 -7.48 16.26 -0.15
N THR A 99 -7.79 15.01 -0.47
CA THR A 99 -9.17 14.49 -0.40
C THR A 99 -9.41 13.61 0.81
N ARG A 100 -8.39 12.89 1.32
CA ARG A 100 -8.50 12.09 2.54
C ARG A 100 -7.86 12.82 3.73
N GLY A 101 -8.49 12.75 4.90
CA GLY A 101 -7.98 13.30 6.14
C GLY A 101 -6.82 12.49 6.72
N ASP A 102 -6.02 13.13 7.57
CA ASP A 102 -4.85 12.49 8.21
C ASP A 102 -5.25 11.41 9.21
N GLU A 103 -6.44 11.49 9.78
CA GLU A 103 -7.00 10.50 10.71
C GLU A 103 -7.18 9.10 10.10
N GLU A 104 -7.31 9.03 8.77
CA GLU A 104 -7.38 7.77 8.02
C GLU A 104 -6.07 7.41 7.33
N ALA A 105 -4.99 8.16 7.54
CA ALA A 105 -3.67 7.82 7.04
C ALA A 105 -3.03 6.72 7.90
N PRO A 106 -2.46 5.68 7.28
CA PRO A 106 -1.59 4.75 7.98
C PRO A 106 -0.27 5.44 8.35
N SER A 107 0.43 4.93 9.36
CA SER A 107 1.83 5.30 9.58
C SER A 107 2.71 4.82 8.41
N ARG A 108 3.91 5.38 8.27
CA ARG A 108 4.89 4.95 7.25
C ARG A 108 5.16 3.46 7.30
N ARG A 109 5.38 2.94 8.50
CA ARG A 109 5.59 1.51 8.71
C ARG A 109 4.40 0.69 8.26
N GLN A 110 3.18 1.07 8.64
CA GLN A 110 1.96 0.38 8.23
C GLN A 110 1.78 0.42 6.70
N ALA A 111 2.02 1.57 6.08
CA ALA A 111 1.95 1.69 4.62
C ALA A 111 2.97 0.77 3.91
N LEU A 112 4.19 0.67 4.43
CA LEU A 112 5.18 -0.28 3.90
C LEU A 112 4.75 -1.74 4.12
N GLU A 113 4.23 -2.07 5.29
CA GLU A 113 3.71 -3.41 5.60
C GLU A 113 2.55 -3.79 4.69
N MET A 114 1.73 -2.83 4.22
CA MET A 114 0.69 -3.09 3.22
C MET A 114 1.26 -3.67 1.91
N TYR A 115 2.44 -3.22 1.50
CA TYR A 115 3.09 -3.68 0.26
C TYR A 115 4.02 -4.88 0.44
N THR A 116 4.29 -5.29 1.66
CA THR A 116 5.24 -6.37 1.97
C THR A 116 4.57 -7.49 2.76
N ARG A 117 4.61 -7.43 4.06
CA ARG A 117 4.10 -8.45 4.98
C ARG A 117 2.62 -8.78 4.73
N ASN A 118 1.77 -7.75 4.59
CA ASN A 118 0.33 -7.95 4.51
C ASN A 118 -0.08 -8.55 3.16
N THR A 119 0.58 -8.15 2.07
CA THR A 119 0.35 -8.75 0.75
C THR A 119 0.86 -10.18 0.68
N ALA A 120 1.99 -10.50 1.32
CA ALA A 120 2.46 -11.88 1.45
C ALA A 120 1.45 -12.73 2.23
N PHE A 121 0.88 -12.21 3.33
CA PHE A 121 -0.19 -12.84 4.08
C PHE A 121 -1.43 -13.10 3.23
N MET A 122 -1.86 -12.11 2.42
CA MET A 122 -3.00 -12.26 1.51
C MET A 122 -2.77 -13.34 0.45
N ALA A 123 -1.53 -13.51 0.01
CA ALA A 123 -1.12 -14.53 -0.97
C ALA A 123 -0.90 -15.91 -0.37
N ASN A 124 -1.04 -16.10 0.94
CA ASN A 124 -0.64 -17.32 1.67
C ASN A 124 0.85 -17.69 1.49
N ASP A 125 1.71 -16.68 1.42
CA ASP A 125 3.16 -16.81 1.19
C ASP A 125 3.99 -16.17 2.33
N ASP A 126 3.34 -15.82 3.43
CA ASP A 126 3.95 -15.10 4.57
C ASP A 126 4.94 -15.95 5.37
N ASP A 127 4.93 -17.28 5.18
CA ASP A 127 5.98 -18.17 5.64
C ASP A 127 7.27 -18.07 4.83
N LYS A 128 7.20 -17.62 3.56
CA LYS A 128 8.33 -17.59 2.62
C LYS A 128 8.84 -16.20 2.31
N ARG A 129 8.00 -15.15 2.39
CA ARG A 129 8.34 -13.78 1.99
C ARG A 129 7.57 -12.73 2.77
N GLY A 130 7.76 -11.46 2.43
CA GLY A 130 7.08 -10.31 3.03
C GLY A 130 7.83 -9.67 4.19
N THR A 131 8.83 -10.34 4.75
CA THR A 131 9.75 -9.81 5.76
C THR A 131 11.17 -10.28 5.49
N LEU A 132 12.16 -9.53 5.99
CA LEU A 132 13.58 -9.89 5.92
C LEU A 132 13.94 -10.67 7.19
N GLU A 133 13.72 -11.98 7.17
CA GLU A 133 13.98 -12.90 8.27
C GLU A 133 14.77 -14.12 7.80
N ALA A 134 15.59 -14.68 8.67
CA ALA A 134 16.32 -15.92 8.36
C ALA A 134 15.34 -17.05 8.02
N GLY A 135 15.64 -17.79 6.96
CA GLY A 135 14.79 -18.87 6.46
C GLY A 135 13.77 -18.45 5.39
N LYS A 136 13.55 -17.15 5.18
CA LYS A 136 12.72 -16.66 4.09
C LYS A 136 13.51 -16.42 2.80
N LEU A 137 12.79 -16.28 1.70
CA LEU A 137 13.39 -15.93 0.41
C LEU A 137 14.04 -14.54 0.51
N ALA A 138 15.22 -14.41 -0.09
CA ALA A 138 15.91 -13.14 -0.22
C ALA A 138 15.29 -12.31 -1.37
N ASP A 139 14.02 -11.94 -1.19
CA ASP A 139 13.29 -11.02 -2.05
C ASP A 139 13.40 -9.63 -1.41
N LEU A 140 14.22 -8.76 -1.98
CA LEU A 140 14.47 -7.44 -1.41
C LEU A 140 14.75 -6.38 -2.48
N ALA A 141 14.54 -5.12 -2.09
CA ALA A 141 14.94 -3.96 -2.87
C ALA A 141 15.78 -3.02 -2.00
N VAL A 142 16.91 -2.53 -2.53
CA VAL A 142 17.63 -1.39 -1.97
C VAL A 142 17.09 -0.15 -2.64
N LEU A 143 16.71 0.83 -1.83
CA LEU A 143 16.02 2.04 -2.30
C LEU A 143 16.98 3.19 -2.52
N SER A 144 16.66 4.08 -3.46
CA SER A 144 17.45 5.28 -3.78
C SER A 144 17.45 6.34 -2.68
N ALA A 145 16.55 6.24 -1.70
CA ALA A 145 16.47 7.10 -0.53
C ALA A 145 15.85 6.35 0.65
N ASP A 146 16.09 6.82 1.87
CA ASP A 146 15.47 6.25 3.06
C ASP A 146 13.98 6.60 3.11
N TYR A 147 13.14 5.60 2.85
CA TYR A 147 11.69 5.72 2.88
C TYR A 147 11.17 6.19 4.26
N MET A 148 11.82 5.80 5.34
CA MET A 148 11.34 6.09 6.70
C MET A 148 11.53 7.56 7.09
N THR A 149 12.53 8.24 6.53
CA THR A 149 12.91 9.62 6.88
C THR A 149 12.66 10.64 5.77
N ALA A 150 12.58 10.22 4.49
CA ALA A 150 12.32 11.11 3.37
C ALA A 150 11.06 11.96 3.58
N SER A 151 11.00 13.17 3.04
CA SER A 151 9.75 13.94 3.07
C SER A 151 8.64 13.19 2.31
N VAL A 152 7.37 13.32 2.75
CA VAL A 152 6.26 12.59 2.11
C VAL A 152 6.18 12.91 0.61
N LYS A 153 6.42 14.17 0.23
CA LYS A 153 6.40 14.64 -1.16
C LYS A 153 7.49 14.02 -2.05
N GLU A 154 8.55 13.48 -1.46
CA GLU A 154 9.65 12.85 -2.20
C GLU A 154 9.49 11.33 -2.31
N ILE A 155 8.57 10.73 -1.56
CA ILE A 155 8.39 9.26 -1.55
C ILE A 155 8.05 8.75 -2.96
N GLY A 156 7.18 9.39 -3.71
CA GLY A 156 6.82 8.98 -5.07
C GLY A 156 7.98 8.97 -6.07
N LYS A 157 9.11 9.62 -5.74
CA LYS A 157 10.34 9.65 -6.54
C LYS A 157 11.31 8.52 -6.19
N ILE A 158 11.09 7.82 -5.08
CA ILE A 158 11.93 6.69 -4.67
C ILE A 158 11.83 5.58 -5.71
N ARG A 159 12.95 4.92 -5.95
CA ARG A 159 13.06 3.79 -6.86
C ARG A 159 14.00 2.73 -6.28
N SER A 160 13.90 1.51 -6.75
CA SER A 160 14.92 0.50 -6.45
C SER A 160 16.21 0.83 -7.17
N VAL A 161 17.35 0.70 -6.52
CA VAL A 161 18.69 0.74 -7.10
C VAL A 161 19.33 -0.64 -7.14
N LEU A 162 18.78 -1.61 -6.39
CA LEU A 162 19.06 -3.02 -6.52
C LEU A 162 17.80 -3.81 -6.17
N THR A 163 17.48 -4.82 -6.98
CA THR A 163 16.38 -5.74 -6.70
C THR A 163 16.90 -7.18 -6.75
N MET A 164 16.57 -7.93 -5.71
CA MET A 164 16.85 -9.37 -5.63
C MET A 164 15.55 -10.16 -5.55
N ILE A 165 15.51 -11.30 -6.22
CA ILE A 165 14.43 -12.27 -6.14
C ILE A 165 15.05 -13.65 -5.91
N GLY A 166 14.67 -14.31 -4.82
CA GLY A 166 15.20 -15.61 -4.45
C GLY A 166 16.74 -15.62 -4.30
N GLY A 167 17.31 -14.50 -3.80
CA GLY A 167 18.76 -14.34 -3.65
C GLY A 167 19.52 -13.99 -4.94
N LYS A 168 18.84 -13.86 -6.08
CA LYS A 168 19.47 -13.46 -7.34
C LYS A 168 19.22 -11.98 -7.62
N VAL A 169 20.26 -11.23 -7.98
CA VAL A 169 20.13 -9.85 -8.44
C VAL A 169 19.47 -9.86 -9.82
N VAL A 170 18.28 -9.26 -9.92
CA VAL A 170 17.52 -9.13 -11.18
C VAL A 170 17.57 -7.72 -11.75
N PHE A 171 17.93 -6.74 -10.95
CA PHE A 171 18.14 -5.35 -11.35
C PHE A 171 19.22 -4.72 -10.47
N ALA A 172 20.12 -3.95 -11.10
CA ALA A 172 21.10 -3.11 -10.40
C ALA A 172 21.31 -1.81 -11.18
N ALA A 173 21.35 -0.69 -10.45
CA ALA A 173 21.76 0.62 -10.93
C ALA A 173 22.96 1.11 -10.08
N PRO A 174 23.69 2.15 -10.47
CA PRO A 174 24.73 2.69 -9.62
C PRO A 174 24.24 3.00 -8.20
N PRO A 175 25.02 2.67 -7.15
CA PRO A 175 26.41 2.19 -7.16
C PRO A 175 26.56 0.65 -7.27
N PHE A 176 25.46 -0.11 -7.43
CA PHE A 176 25.46 -1.58 -7.43
C PHE A 176 25.62 -2.18 -8.84
N ALA A 177 25.44 -1.40 -9.90
CA ALA A 177 25.77 -1.84 -11.25
C ALA A 177 27.29 -1.80 -11.41
N GLU A 178 27.92 -3.00 -11.54
CA GLU A 178 29.28 -3.06 -12.08
C GLU A 178 29.26 -2.54 -13.50
N GLY A 179 30.24 -1.67 -13.85
CA GLY A 179 30.37 -1.13 -15.20
C GLY A 179 30.48 -2.30 -16.21
N ARG A 180 29.46 -2.41 -17.05
CA ARG A 180 29.51 -3.26 -18.24
C ARG A 180 30.18 -2.53 -19.38
#